data_9b8e40c05b602eb534933a8b5fc8ef3a
#
_entry.id   9b8e40c05b602eb534933a8b5fc8ef3a
#
_cell.length_a   1.000
_cell.length_b   1.000
_cell.length_c   1.000
_cell.angle_alpha   90.00
_cell.angle_beta   90.00
_cell.angle_gamma   90.00
#
_symmetry.space_group_name_H-M   'P 1'
#
loop_
_entity.id
_entity.type
_entity.pdbx_description
1 polymer ?
#
loop_
_entity_poly.entity_id
_entity_poly.type
_entity_poly.pdbx_seq_one_letter_code
_entity_poly.pdbx_strand_id
1 'polypeptide(L)'
;GWGVCGTTTTFGDPRRAWVNTVLAASHGSGPVPLYPPLSHALSLFPLNRAGSVWRGQGNLMMHTEDGSAWEVALASSQQNKHTELTPGAPGLGKSVLINALSEIQIASAQKNLPFIAYIDKGFSAQGLVQLIRDSLPEQRKDEAVGIILSNDPEHTRNLFDVMYGAKKPATPEKNFMVSVLCALCVDTGTGQPCNPGDTRQIISNLVDLAFREYGENNPRLYRAGTEPLVDLALEESGIAEQHDAGWWNAATWFEIRDMLHMAGNIPAAQRAHYQAMPLLAEMSALLGQPSIRDVFGTVQRDNSAELLLDYIRRALDQGHSDYPMMSGCTRF
;
A
#
# COMPACT_ATOMS: atom_id res chain seq x y z
N GLY A 1 8.92 -30.66 -17.06
CA GLY A 1 8.82 -32.05 -17.54
C GLY A 1 8.74 -32.07 -19.05
N TRP A 2 9.51 -32.90 -19.69
CA TRP A 2 9.47 -33.14 -21.12
C TRP A 2 8.24 -33.97 -21.41
N GLY A 3 7.19 -33.39 -21.95
CA GLY A 3 6.02 -34.11 -22.44
C GLY A 3 6.37 -34.80 -23.77
N VAL A 4 6.65 -36.09 -23.77
CA VAL A 4 6.73 -36.89 -24.99
C VAL A 4 5.30 -37.24 -25.40
N CYS A 5 4.76 -36.51 -26.35
CA CYS A 5 3.50 -36.82 -26.99
C CYS A 5 3.77 -37.69 -28.25
N GLY A 6 3.74 -38.97 -28.10
CA GLY A 6 3.76 -39.95 -29.20
C GLY A 6 4.86 -40.99 -29.08
N THR A 7 4.47 -42.23 -29.05
CA THR A 7 5.35 -43.39 -29.22
C THR A 7 5.37 -43.76 -30.69
N THR A 8 6.53 -43.58 -31.34
CA THR A 8 6.77 -44.19 -32.65
C THR A 8 7.39 -45.55 -32.41
N THR A 9 6.75 -46.58 -32.90
CA THR A 9 7.35 -47.94 -32.98
C THR A 9 8.45 -47.91 -34.02
N THR A 10 9.73 -47.92 -33.56
CA THR A 10 10.85 -48.15 -34.45
C THR A 10 11.10 -49.64 -34.59
N PHE A 11 11.15 -50.12 -35.84
CA PHE A 11 11.55 -51.46 -36.12
C PHE A 11 13.07 -51.58 -35.93
N GLY A 12 13.49 -52.42 -34.98
CA GLY A 12 14.90 -52.64 -34.71
C GLY A 12 15.13 -53.59 -33.52
N ASP A 13 16.35 -54.04 -33.31
CA ASP A 13 16.71 -54.84 -32.15
C ASP A 13 16.75 -53.97 -30.87
N PRO A 14 15.84 -54.15 -29.90
CA PRO A 14 15.80 -53.38 -28.70
C PRO A 14 17.07 -53.52 -27.84
N ARG A 15 17.79 -54.62 -27.94
CA ARG A 15 19.05 -54.86 -27.24
C ARG A 15 20.15 -53.89 -27.77
N ARG A 16 20.20 -53.72 -29.09
CA ARG A 16 21.12 -52.78 -29.72
C ARG A 16 20.79 -51.33 -29.36
N ALA A 17 19.53 -51.01 -29.36
CA ALA A 17 19.11 -49.69 -28.92
C ALA A 17 19.53 -49.40 -27.47
N TRP A 18 19.34 -50.37 -26.57
CA TRP A 18 19.77 -50.23 -25.17
C TRP A 18 21.31 -50.11 -25.01
N VAL A 19 22.09 -50.96 -25.70
CA VAL A 19 23.56 -50.92 -25.64
C VAL A 19 24.07 -49.59 -26.16
N ASN A 20 23.43 -48.98 -27.14
CA ASN A 20 23.80 -47.66 -27.68
C ASN A 20 23.55 -46.49 -26.74
N THR A 21 22.70 -46.68 -25.70
CA THR A 21 22.51 -45.66 -24.66
C THR A 21 23.60 -45.67 -23.59
N VAL A 22 24.40 -46.73 -23.55
CA VAL A 22 25.53 -46.85 -22.60
C VAL A 22 26.76 -46.20 -23.19
N LEU A 23 27.33 -45.21 -22.54
CA LEU A 23 28.51 -44.49 -22.97
C LEU A 23 29.67 -45.47 -23.22
N ALA A 24 30.28 -45.38 -24.40
CA ALA A 24 31.42 -46.21 -24.83
C ALA A 24 31.14 -47.74 -24.96
N ALA A 25 29.91 -48.21 -24.90
CA ALA A 25 29.59 -49.64 -24.98
C ALA A 25 29.45 -50.17 -26.40
N SER A 26 29.33 -49.34 -27.45
CA SER A 26 29.24 -49.81 -28.84
C SER A 26 29.93 -48.88 -29.82
N HIS A 27 30.64 -49.47 -30.77
CA HIS A 27 31.14 -48.80 -31.96
C HIS A 27 30.28 -49.18 -33.17
N GLY A 28 29.57 -48.23 -33.75
CA GLY A 28 29.11 -48.32 -35.13
C GLY A 28 27.86 -49.16 -35.46
N SER A 29 27.04 -49.57 -34.48
CA SER A 29 25.83 -50.40 -34.74
C SER A 29 24.51 -49.75 -34.29
N GLY A 30 24.45 -48.42 -34.29
CA GLY A 30 23.27 -47.66 -33.95
C GLY A 30 22.22 -47.59 -35.08
N PRO A 31 20.99 -47.18 -34.78
CA PRO A 31 20.04 -46.79 -35.81
C PRO A 31 20.63 -45.71 -36.70
N VAL A 32 20.10 -45.57 -37.93
CA VAL A 32 20.56 -44.55 -38.89
C VAL A 32 20.70 -43.20 -38.21
N PRO A 33 21.91 -42.62 -38.22
CA PRO A 33 22.11 -41.36 -37.52
C PRO A 33 21.24 -40.25 -38.16
N LEU A 34 20.51 -39.54 -37.34
CA LEU A 34 19.83 -38.34 -37.75
C LEU A 34 20.87 -37.20 -37.80
N TYR A 35 20.97 -36.52 -38.90
CA TYR A 35 21.82 -35.33 -39.07
C TYR A 35 20.94 -34.08 -39.03
N PRO A 36 20.52 -33.61 -37.86
CA PRO A 36 19.79 -32.37 -37.77
C PRO A 36 20.70 -31.18 -38.13
N PRO A 37 20.14 -30.07 -38.60
CA PRO A 37 20.87 -28.81 -38.71
C PRO A 37 21.61 -28.50 -37.39
N LEU A 38 22.83 -27.97 -37.48
CA LEU A 38 23.66 -27.70 -36.30
C LEU A 38 22.96 -26.91 -35.21
N SER A 39 22.14 -25.93 -35.62
CA SER A 39 21.32 -25.13 -34.68
C SER A 39 20.33 -25.99 -33.88
N HIS A 40 19.73 -26.99 -34.50
CA HIS A 40 18.82 -27.90 -33.80
C HIS A 40 19.58 -28.91 -32.93
N ALA A 41 20.73 -29.38 -33.39
CA ALA A 41 21.57 -30.26 -32.57
C ALA A 41 22.08 -29.51 -31.32
N LEU A 42 22.53 -28.28 -31.47
CA LEU A 42 23.00 -27.44 -30.35
C LEU A 42 21.88 -27.10 -29.36
N SER A 43 20.62 -26.96 -29.80
CA SER A 43 19.49 -26.71 -28.90
C SER A 43 19.15 -27.91 -27.99
N LEU A 44 19.53 -29.13 -28.39
CA LEU A 44 19.36 -30.34 -27.57
C LEU A 44 20.46 -30.51 -26.52
N PHE A 45 21.59 -29.83 -26.67
CA PHE A 45 22.64 -29.87 -25.66
C PHE A 45 22.30 -28.90 -24.51
N PRO A 46 22.53 -29.28 -23.25
CA PRO A 46 22.28 -28.43 -22.09
C PRO A 46 23.29 -27.26 -21.95
N LEU A 47 23.87 -26.82 -23.09
CA LEU A 47 24.83 -25.73 -23.14
C LEU A 47 24.15 -24.36 -23.08
N ASN A 48 22.88 -24.27 -23.47
CA ASN A 48 22.07 -23.05 -23.41
C ASN A 48 21.29 -23.01 -22.12
N ARG A 49 21.94 -23.02 -20.97
CA ARG A 49 21.29 -22.68 -19.71
C ARG A 49 21.02 -21.19 -19.71
N ALA A 50 19.81 -20.83 -19.39
CA ALA A 50 19.49 -19.45 -19.11
C ALA A 50 20.41 -18.97 -17.98
N GLY A 51 21.26 -18.01 -18.25
CA GLY A 51 22.08 -17.35 -17.23
C GLY A 51 21.33 -16.19 -16.63
N SER A 52 21.73 -15.77 -15.42
CA SER A 52 21.21 -14.54 -14.85
C SER A 52 21.51 -13.35 -15.77
N VAL A 53 20.51 -12.48 -15.94
CA VAL A 53 20.66 -11.21 -16.69
C VAL A 53 21.55 -10.21 -15.94
N TRP A 54 21.72 -10.38 -14.63
CA TRP A 54 22.53 -9.51 -13.75
C TRP A 54 23.97 -10.00 -13.54
N ARG A 55 24.52 -10.75 -14.48
CA ARG A 55 25.84 -11.38 -14.35
C ARG A 55 26.91 -10.37 -13.92
N GLY A 56 27.53 -10.61 -12.77
CA GLY A 56 28.55 -9.73 -12.17
C GLY A 56 28.02 -8.43 -11.54
N GLN A 57 26.71 -8.28 -11.42
CA GLN A 57 26.07 -7.11 -10.81
C GLN A 57 25.09 -7.48 -9.69
N GLY A 58 24.96 -8.78 -9.38
CA GLY A 58 24.04 -9.27 -8.37
C GLY A 58 24.51 -8.90 -6.95
N ASN A 59 23.57 -8.42 -6.13
CA ASN A 59 23.76 -8.25 -4.69
C ASN A 59 23.16 -9.41 -3.86
N LEU A 60 22.52 -10.35 -4.54
CA LEU A 60 21.97 -11.58 -3.97
C LEU A 60 22.36 -12.78 -4.87
N MET A 61 22.80 -13.86 -4.25
CA MET A 61 23.06 -15.12 -4.92
C MET A 61 22.00 -16.14 -4.54
N MET A 62 21.28 -16.63 -5.52
CA MET A 62 20.31 -17.71 -5.37
C MET A 62 20.79 -18.97 -6.10
N HIS A 63 20.12 -20.07 -5.89
CA HIS A 63 20.34 -21.30 -6.61
C HIS A 63 19.11 -21.68 -7.42
N THR A 64 19.34 -22.11 -8.65
CA THR A 64 18.29 -22.72 -9.46
C THR A 64 18.03 -24.15 -8.99
N GLU A 65 16.92 -24.75 -9.42
CA GLU A 65 16.54 -26.12 -9.07
C GLU A 65 17.62 -27.16 -9.41
N ASP A 66 18.42 -26.91 -10.45
CA ASP A 66 19.54 -27.74 -10.86
C ASP A 66 20.86 -27.41 -10.12
N GLY A 67 20.83 -26.58 -9.08
CA GLY A 67 21.96 -26.20 -8.25
C GLY A 67 22.91 -25.17 -8.86
N SER A 68 22.56 -24.57 -10.00
CA SER A 68 23.38 -23.50 -10.59
C SER A 68 23.22 -22.20 -9.79
N ALA A 69 24.33 -21.46 -9.62
CA ALA A 69 24.29 -20.14 -9.02
C ALA A 69 23.54 -19.15 -9.92
N TRP A 70 22.66 -18.35 -9.32
CA TRP A 70 21.84 -17.36 -10.01
C TRP A 70 21.95 -16.02 -9.30
N GLU A 71 22.63 -15.09 -9.92
CA GLU A 71 22.75 -13.73 -9.41
C GLU A 71 21.45 -12.94 -9.61
N VAL A 72 21.06 -12.17 -8.61
CA VAL A 72 19.93 -11.25 -8.65
C VAL A 72 20.39 -9.88 -8.15
N ALA A 73 20.14 -8.85 -8.94
CA ALA A 73 20.35 -7.46 -8.51
C ALA A 73 19.03 -6.87 -8.04
N LEU A 74 18.82 -6.84 -6.71
CA LEU A 74 17.70 -6.15 -6.10
C LEU A 74 17.85 -4.64 -6.29
N ALA A 75 16.76 -3.96 -6.63
CA ALA A 75 16.75 -2.51 -6.90
C ALA A 75 17.71 -2.07 -8.03
N SER A 76 17.87 -2.91 -9.05
CA SER A 76 18.69 -2.58 -10.22
C SER A 76 18.17 -1.35 -10.96
N SER A 77 19.07 -0.42 -11.32
CA SER A 77 18.75 0.73 -12.17
C SER A 77 18.33 0.37 -13.60
N GLN A 78 18.51 -0.88 -13.99
CA GLN A 78 18.06 -1.40 -15.29
C GLN A 78 16.53 -1.68 -15.32
N GLN A 79 15.87 -1.67 -14.16
CA GLN A 79 14.44 -1.93 -14.03
C GLN A 79 13.74 -0.73 -13.41
N ASN A 80 12.82 -0.12 -14.15
CA ASN A 80 11.96 0.95 -13.62
C ASN A 80 10.93 0.43 -12.60
N LYS A 81 10.50 -0.82 -12.76
CA LYS A 81 9.55 -1.50 -11.88
C LYS A 81 9.76 -3.01 -11.99
N HIS A 82 9.76 -3.69 -10.86
CA HIS A 82 9.68 -5.15 -10.84
C HIS A 82 8.61 -5.59 -9.83
N THR A 83 8.09 -6.78 -10.05
CA THR A 83 7.18 -7.45 -9.12
C THR A 83 7.78 -8.81 -8.82
N GLU A 84 7.94 -9.10 -7.55
CA GLU A 84 8.43 -10.38 -7.06
C GLU A 84 7.27 -11.16 -6.45
N LEU A 85 7.22 -12.45 -6.73
CA LEU A 85 6.25 -13.36 -6.16
C LEU A 85 6.99 -14.51 -5.49
N THR A 86 6.83 -14.66 -4.19
CA THR A 86 7.45 -15.73 -3.38
C THR A 86 6.37 -16.72 -2.93
N PRO A 87 5.99 -17.71 -3.78
CA PRO A 87 5.03 -18.73 -3.40
C PRO A 87 5.67 -19.78 -2.50
N GLY A 88 4.89 -20.35 -1.59
CA GLY A 88 5.36 -21.45 -0.74
C GLY A 88 4.34 -21.81 0.33
N ALA A 89 4.36 -23.04 0.80
CA ALA A 89 3.54 -23.49 1.91
C ALA A 89 3.94 -22.81 3.24
N PRO A 90 3.07 -22.81 4.26
CA PRO A 90 3.44 -22.35 5.60
C PRO A 90 4.68 -23.08 6.12
N GLY A 91 5.58 -22.37 6.79
CA GLY A 91 6.81 -22.94 7.37
C GLY A 91 8.00 -23.07 6.42
N LEU A 92 7.88 -22.78 5.12
CA LEU A 92 8.98 -22.87 4.15
C LEU A 92 9.93 -21.66 4.11
N GLY A 93 9.89 -20.79 5.10
CA GLY A 93 10.83 -19.67 5.19
C GLY A 93 10.53 -18.45 4.32
N LYS A 94 9.30 -18.30 3.78
CA LYS A 94 8.91 -17.13 2.96
C LYS A 94 9.19 -15.81 3.66
N SER A 95 8.74 -15.66 4.92
CA SER A 95 8.96 -14.43 5.69
C SER A 95 10.43 -14.16 5.96
N VAL A 96 11.22 -15.21 6.18
CA VAL A 96 12.68 -15.11 6.33
C VAL A 96 13.32 -14.60 5.04
N LEU A 97 12.90 -15.14 3.90
CA LEU A 97 13.40 -14.69 2.60
C LEU A 97 13.03 -13.22 2.35
N ILE A 98 11.78 -12.82 2.57
CA ILE A 98 11.32 -11.43 2.36
C ILE A 98 12.09 -10.46 3.28
N ASN A 99 12.32 -10.84 4.54
CA ASN A 99 13.13 -10.03 5.47
C ASN A 99 14.58 -9.92 4.98
N ALA A 100 15.18 -11.02 4.52
CA ALA A 100 16.54 -11.01 3.97
C ALA A 100 16.65 -10.14 2.70
N LEU A 101 15.66 -10.20 1.81
CA LEU A 101 15.60 -9.32 0.63
C LEU A 101 15.53 -7.84 1.01
N SER A 102 14.71 -7.50 2.01
CA SER A 102 14.61 -6.14 2.54
C SER A 102 15.93 -5.68 3.19
N GLU A 103 16.57 -6.55 3.96
CA GLU A 103 17.88 -6.28 4.58
C GLU A 103 18.96 -6.01 3.54
N ILE A 104 19.02 -6.81 2.47
CA ILE A 104 19.97 -6.62 1.36
C ILE A 104 19.70 -5.27 0.66
N GLN A 105 18.45 -4.88 0.44
CA GLN A 105 18.12 -3.59 -0.16
C GLN A 105 18.59 -2.43 0.74
N ILE A 106 18.37 -2.53 2.06
CA ILE A 106 18.80 -1.53 3.03
C ILE A 106 20.33 -1.45 3.09
N ALA A 107 21.00 -2.59 3.15
CA ALA A 107 22.46 -2.65 3.18
C ALA A 107 23.13 -2.13 1.89
N SER A 108 22.44 -2.28 0.76
CA SER A 108 22.89 -1.76 -0.54
C SER A 108 22.71 -0.25 -0.69
N ALA A 109 21.86 0.37 0.13
CA ALA A 109 21.58 1.80 0.11
C ALA A 109 22.63 2.56 0.94
N GLN A 110 23.58 3.19 0.29
CA GLN A 110 24.82 3.70 0.91
C GLN A 110 24.63 4.75 2.02
N LYS A 111 23.80 5.77 1.83
CA LYS A 111 23.68 6.91 2.76
C LYS A 111 22.27 7.09 3.33
N ASN A 112 21.26 6.88 2.51
CA ASN A 112 19.87 7.09 2.89
C ASN A 112 19.15 5.76 2.90
N LEU A 113 18.32 5.52 3.91
CA LEU A 113 17.44 4.36 3.92
C LEU A 113 16.49 4.42 2.70
N PRO A 114 16.31 3.31 1.99
CA PRO A 114 15.27 3.25 0.97
C PRO A 114 13.90 3.34 1.64
N PHE A 115 12.92 3.93 0.95
CA PHE A 115 11.55 3.89 1.43
C PHE A 115 11.01 2.47 1.27
N ILE A 116 10.72 1.81 2.39
CA ILE A 116 10.13 0.46 2.43
C ILE A 116 8.84 0.52 3.21
N ALA A 117 7.73 0.14 2.57
CA ALA A 117 6.47 -0.11 3.25
C ALA A 117 6.23 -1.63 3.31
N TYR A 118 6.18 -2.17 4.51
CA TYR A 118 5.97 -3.59 4.76
C TYR A 118 4.59 -3.80 5.38
N ILE A 119 3.73 -4.56 4.70
CA ILE A 119 2.41 -4.91 5.20
C ILE A 119 2.43 -6.40 5.57
N ASP A 120 2.34 -6.70 6.85
CA ASP A 120 2.41 -8.06 7.39
C ASP A 120 1.13 -8.43 8.14
N LYS A 121 0.68 -9.65 7.94
CA LYS A 121 -0.38 -10.25 8.77
C LYS A 121 0.25 -11.12 9.85
N GLY A 122 0.86 -10.48 10.84
CA GLY A 122 1.57 -11.16 11.92
C GLY A 122 2.72 -10.31 12.45
N PHE A 123 3.73 -10.96 13.04
CA PHE A 123 4.86 -10.29 13.69
C PHE A 123 6.20 -10.55 12.98
N SER A 124 6.18 -11.08 11.75
CA SER A 124 7.42 -11.53 11.09
C SER A 124 8.35 -10.38 10.71
N ALA A 125 7.80 -9.19 10.43
CA ALA A 125 8.57 -7.99 10.10
C ALA A 125 9.09 -7.23 11.32
N GLN A 126 8.54 -7.47 12.52
CA GLN A 126 8.90 -6.72 13.72
C GLN A 126 10.38 -6.85 14.08
N GLY A 127 10.95 -8.05 13.93
CA GLY A 127 12.38 -8.28 14.18
C GLY A 127 13.28 -7.51 13.22
N LEU A 128 12.89 -7.40 11.94
CA LEU A 128 13.61 -6.60 10.96
C LEU A 128 13.57 -5.11 11.29
N VAL A 129 12.39 -4.59 11.63
CA VAL A 129 12.23 -3.18 12.05
C VAL A 129 13.09 -2.86 13.25
N GLN A 130 13.10 -3.75 14.27
CA GLN A 130 13.92 -3.58 15.45
C GLN A 130 15.43 -3.62 15.13
N LEU A 131 15.87 -4.55 14.27
CA LEU A 131 17.26 -4.64 13.83
C LEU A 131 17.72 -3.35 13.14
N ILE A 132 16.88 -2.81 12.24
CA ILE A 132 17.18 -1.55 11.54
C ILE A 132 17.25 -0.41 12.56
N ARG A 133 16.28 -0.30 13.46
CA ARG A 133 16.22 0.74 14.48
C ARG A 133 17.44 0.72 15.39
N ASP A 134 17.89 -0.47 15.82
CA ASP A 134 19.06 -0.63 16.66
C ASP A 134 20.38 -0.32 15.94
N SER A 135 20.38 -0.45 14.60
CA SER A 135 21.52 -0.14 13.74
C SER A 135 21.63 1.34 13.39
N LEU A 136 20.57 2.14 13.61
CA LEU A 136 20.55 3.56 13.31
C LEU A 136 21.06 4.41 14.48
N PRO A 137 21.70 5.57 14.18
CA PRO A 137 21.98 6.60 15.17
C PRO A 137 20.71 7.06 15.89
N GLU A 138 20.79 7.51 17.13
CA GLU A 138 19.66 7.90 17.98
C GLU A 138 18.71 8.88 17.27
N GLN A 139 19.29 9.87 16.56
CA GLN A 139 18.52 10.91 15.84
C GLN A 139 17.75 10.39 14.64
N ARG A 140 18.02 9.15 14.18
CA ARG A 140 17.42 8.54 13.01
C ARG A 140 16.58 7.30 13.33
N LYS A 141 16.45 6.93 14.58
CA LYS A 141 15.67 5.75 14.99
C LYS A 141 14.20 5.83 14.59
N ASP A 142 13.66 7.04 14.47
CA ASP A 142 12.27 7.28 14.04
C ASP A 142 12.06 7.04 12.52
N GLU A 143 13.14 6.80 11.76
CA GLU A 143 13.02 6.38 10.35
C GLU A 143 12.58 4.91 10.22
N ALA A 144 12.70 4.10 11.30
CA ALA A 144 12.27 2.71 11.33
C ALA A 144 11.10 2.54 12.31
N VAL A 145 9.88 2.52 11.78
CA VAL A 145 8.64 2.49 12.56
C VAL A 145 7.84 1.23 12.26
N GLY A 146 7.43 0.51 13.30
CA GLY A 146 6.45 -0.56 13.24
C GLY A 146 5.10 -0.08 13.79
N ILE A 147 4.06 -0.13 12.97
CA ILE A 147 2.71 0.28 13.35
C ILE A 147 1.83 -0.96 13.40
N ILE A 148 1.17 -1.20 14.53
CA ILE A 148 0.15 -2.24 14.66
C ILE A 148 -1.20 -1.60 14.33
N LEU A 149 -1.84 -2.10 13.28
CA LEU A 149 -3.19 -1.67 12.95
C LEU A 149 -4.17 -2.40 13.88
N SER A 150 -4.76 -1.66 14.80
CA SER A 150 -5.80 -2.15 15.71
C SER A 150 -6.95 -1.16 15.76
N ASN A 151 -8.12 -1.61 16.23
CA ASN A 151 -9.29 -0.74 16.40
C ASN A 151 -9.23 0.07 17.72
N ASP A 152 -8.06 0.16 18.33
CA ASP A 152 -7.90 0.92 19.55
C ASP A 152 -7.85 2.41 19.28
N PRO A 153 -8.38 3.25 20.19
CA PRO A 153 -8.37 4.71 20.03
C PRO A 153 -6.97 5.31 19.85
N GLU A 154 -5.94 4.64 20.36
CA GLU A 154 -4.54 5.08 20.24
C GLU A 154 -3.99 4.97 18.82
N HIS A 155 -4.59 4.10 17.99
CA HIS A 155 -4.18 3.84 16.61
C HIS A 155 -5.14 4.44 15.58
N THR A 156 -6.02 5.35 16.00
CA THR A 156 -6.98 5.98 15.08
C THR A 156 -6.27 6.84 14.05
N ARG A 157 -6.75 6.76 12.80
CA ARG A 157 -6.33 7.57 11.67
C ARG A 157 -7.54 8.21 11.06
N ASN A 158 -7.45 9.47 10.70
CA ASN A 158 -8.52 10.10 9.95
C ASN A 158 -8.37 9.76 8.46
N LEU A 159 -9.42 9.19 7.87
CA LEU A 159 -9.45 8.88 6.44
C LEU A 159 -9.29 10.14 5.57
N PHE A 160 -9.70 11.29 6.08
CA PHE A 160 -9.71 12.57 5.37
C PHE A 160 -8.45 13.41 5.60
N ASP A 161 -7.42 12.86 6.22
CA ASP A 161 -6.14 13.54 6.30
C ASP A 161 -5.55 13.72 4.90
N VAL A 162 -5.15 14.96 4.61
CA VAL A 162 -4.52 15.32 3.34
C VAL A 162 -3.10 15.82 3.59
N MET A 163 -2.34 15.96 2.52
CA MET A 163 -0.98 16.48 2.59
C MET A 163 -0.91 17.77 3.41
N TYR A 164 0.08 17.86 4.29
CA TYR A 164 0.31 19.02 5.13
C TYR A 164 0.31 20.32 4.31
N GLY A 165 -0.46 21.31 4.76
CA GLY A 165 -0.64 22.59 4.09
C GLY A 165 -1.79 22.63 3.09
N ALA A 166 -2.28 21.49 2.61
CA ALA A 166 -3.43 21.44 1.70
C ALA A 166 -4.75 21.63 2.47
N LYS A 167 -5.72 22.28 1.84
CA LYS A 167 -7.12 22.36 2.33
C LYS A 167 -8.07 21.43 1.58
N LYS A 168 -7.58 20.81 0.49
CA LYS A 168 -8.33 19.90 -0.37
C LYS A 168 -7.45 18.72 -0.74
N PRO A 169 -8.02 17.53 -0.92
CA PRO A 169 -7.26 16.36 -1.34
C PRO A 169 -6.78 16.50 -2.78
N ALA A 170 -5.58 16.02 -3.05
CA ALA A 170 -5.14 15.76 -4.42
C ALA A 170 -5.96 14.62 -5.05
N THR A 171 -5.98 14.54 -6.37
CA THR A 171 -6.77 13.51 -7.08
C THR A 171 -6.50 12.07 -6.59
N PRO A 172 -5.24 11.65 -6.35
CA PRO A 172 -4.97 10.30 -5.81
C PRO A 172 -5.54 10.10 -4.40
N GLU A 173 -5.41 11.10 -3.51
CA GLU A 173 -5.94 11.06 -2.14
C GLU A 173 -7.46 10.95 -2.16
N LYS A 174 -8.13 11.80 -2.96
CA LYS A 174 -9.59 11.73 -3.15
C LYS A 174 -10.03 10.36 -3.65
N ASN A 175 -9.36 9.80 -4.67
CA ASN A 175 -9.68 8.48 -5.20
C ASN A 175 -9.52 7.37 -4.14
N PHE A 176 -8.53 7.49 -3.28
CA PHE A 176 -8.34 6.59 -2.16
C PHE A 176 -9.49 6.69 -1.16
N MET A 177 -9.83 7.91 -0.70
CA MET A 177 -10.96 8.17 0.21
C MET A 177 -12.26 7.59 -0.35
N VAL A 178 -12.57 7.89 -1.61
CA VAL A 178 -13.76 7.38 -2.30
C VAL A 178 -13.76 5.86 -2.34
N SER A 179 -12.61 5.23 -2.60
CA SER A 179 -12.52 3.77 -2.66
C SER A 179 -12.74 3.11 -1.31
N VAL A 180 -12.19 3.69 -0.24
CA VAL A 180 -12.41 3.20 1.14
C VAL A 180 -13.88 3.35 1.55
N LEU A 181 -14.47 4.52 1.31
CA LEU A 181 -15.89 4.76 1.62
C LEU A 181 -16.83 3.83 0.82
N CYS A 182 -16.51 3.58 -0.46
CA CYS A 182 -17.24 2.59 -1.26
C CYS A 182 -17.11 1.17 -0.68
N ALA A 183 -15.95 0.82 -0.12
CA ALA A 183 -15.74 -0.48 0.52
C ALA A 183 -16.56 -0.64 1.80
N LEU A 184 -16.87 0.44 2.52
CA LEU A 184 -17.80 0.43 3.66
C LEU A 184 -19.26 0.20 3.20
N CYS A 185 -19.60 0.58 1.97
CA CYS A 185 -20.91 0.43 1.38
C CYS A 185 -21.14 -0.92 0.66
N VAL A 186 -20.37 -1.95 0.98
CA VAL A 186 -20.52 -3.28 0.39
C VAL A 186 -21.57 -4.09 1.17
N ASP A 187 -22.54 -4.62 0.46
CA ASP A 187 -23.48 -5.61 1.01
C ASP A 187 -22.74 -6.92 1.29
N THR A 188 -22.78 -7.35 2.54
CA THR A 188 -22.12 -8.58 3.00
C THR A 188 -22.65 -9.84 2.35
N GLY A 189 -23.90 -9.82 1.85
CA GLY A 189 -24.52 -10.97 1.16
C GLY A 189 -24.09 -11.11 -0.29
N THR A 190 -23.90 -9.99 -0.99
CA THR A 190 -23.56 -9.99 -2.42
C THR A 190 -22.09 -9.69 -2.68
N GLY A 191 -21.36 -9.13 -1.71
CA GLY A 191 -19.99 -8.67 -1.85
C GLY A 191 -19.82 -7.48 -2.81
N GLN A 192 -20.91 -6.80 -3.18
CA GLN A 192 -20.92 -5.67 -4.09
C GLN A 192 -21.65 -4.48 -3.45
N PRO A 193 -21.25 -3.23 -3.77
CA PRO A 193 -22.03 -2.07 -3.38
C PRO A 193 -23.40 -2.08 -4.06
N CYS A 194 -24.42 -1.61 -3.36
CA CYS A 194 -25.70 -1.32 -3.98
C CYS A 194 -25.52 -0.23 -5.04
N ASN A 195 -25.92 -0.48 -6.30
CA ASN A 195 -25.70 0.43 -7.44
C ASN A 195 -24.29 1.02 -7.50
N PRO A 196 -23.24 0.24 -7.85
CA PRO A 196 -21.83 0.65 -7.69
C PRO A 196 -21.48 1.99 -8.35
N GLY A 197 -22.07 2.28 -9.51
CA GLY A 197 -21.84 3.54 -10.23
C GLY A 197 -22.38 4.75 -9.47
N ASP A 198 -23.62 4.69 -9.06
CA ASP A 198 -24.32 5.78 -8.36
C ASP A 198 -23.73 5.96 -6.95
N THR A 199 -23.45 4.87 -6.24
CA THR A 199 -22.80 4.92 -4.93
C THR A 199 -21.46 5.62 -5.01
N ARG A 200 -20.63 5.31 -6.00
CA ARG A 200 -19.33 5.96 -6.20
C ARG A 200 -19.48 7.45 -6.52
N GLN A 201 -20.46 7.80 -7.33
CA GLN A 201 -20.75 9.19 -7.69
C GLN A 201 -21.15 10.01 -6.45
N ILE A 202 -22.08 9.48 -5.64
CA ILE A 202 -22.53 10.13 -4.40
C ILE A 202 -21.37 10.33 -3.45
N ILE A 203 -20.60 9.26 -3.21
CA ILE A 203 -19.45 9.31 -2.29
C ILE A 203 -18.40 10.30 -2.79
N SER A 204 -18.15 10.36 -4.10
CA SER A 204 -17.23 11.34 -4.67
C SER A 204 -17.70 12.78 -4.42
N ASN A 205 -19.01 13.05 -4.62
CA ASN A 205 -19.58 14.35 -4.35
C ASN A 205 -19.62 14.69 -2.85
N LEU A 206 -19.85 13.67 -2.01
CA LEU A 206 -19.84 13.81 -0.55
C LEU A 206 -18.45 14.23 -0.04
N VAL A 207 -17.39 13.61 -0.55
CA VAL A 207 -15.99 13.99 -0.23
C VAL A 207 -15.73 15.45 -0.64
N ASP A 208 -16.09 15.84 -1.87
CA ASP A 208 -15.93 17.24 -2.32
C ASP A 208 -16.71 18.21 -1.43
N LEU A 209 -17.92 17.85 -1.06
CA LEU A 209 -18.76 18.67 -0.18
C LEU A 209 -18.14 18.81 1.21
N ALA A 210 -17.63 17.74 1.78
CA ALA A 210 -17.00 17.76 3.09
C ALA A 210 -15.80 18.70 3.14
N PHE A 211 -14.90 18.63 2.17
CA PHE A 211 -13.75 19.52 2.12
C PHE A 211 -14.12 20.98 1.81
N ARG A 212 -15.19 21.20 1.05
CA ARG A 212 -15.71 22.57 0.83
C ARG A 212 -16.35 23.11 2.09
N GLU A 213 -17.14 22.30 2.78
CA GLU A 213 -17.82 22.72 4.00
C GLU A 213 -16.83 23.03 5.12
N TYR A 214 -15.97 22.09 5.48
CA TYR A 214 -15.04 22.23 6.60
C TYR A 214 -13.73 22.95 6.22
N GLY A 215 -13.41 23.05 4.95
CA GLY A 215 -12.21 23.76 4.47
C GLY A 215 -12.44 25.23 4.13
N GLU A 216 -13.66 25.59 3.61
CA GLU A 216 -13.92 26.90 3.05
C GLU A 216 -15.10 27.61 3.74
N ASN A 217 -16.26 26.93 3.85
CA ASN A 217 -17.50 27.59 4.32
C ASN A 217 -17.54 27.74 5.84
N ASN A 218 -17.30 26.64 6.56
CA ASN A 218 -17.38 26.57 8.02
C ASN A 218 -16.13 25.86 8.57
N PRO A 219 -14.95 26.47 8.47
CA PRO A 219 -13.72 25.87 9.00
C PRO A 219 -13.85 25.64 10.51
N ARG A 220 -13.27 24.55 10.99
CA ARG A 220 -13.33 24.20 12.41
C ARG A 220 -12.62 25.24 13.26
N LEU A 221 -13.32 25.71 14.28
CA LEU A 221 -12.76 26.62 15.24
C LEU A 221 -11.81 25.90 16.18
N TYR A 222 -10.72 26.57 16.50
CA TYR A 222 -9.79 26.14 17.53
C TYR A 222 -10.49 26.10 18.89
N ARG A 223 -10.19 25.10 19.68
CA ARG A 223 -10.63 24.97 21.07
C ARG A 223 -9.47 24.50 21.93
N ALA A 224 -9.07 25.32 22.87
CA ALA A 224 -8.05 24.97 23.84
C ALA A 224 -8.43 23.67 24.58
N GLY A 225 -7.45 22.84 24.88
CA GLY A 225 -7.63 21.53 25.52
C GLY A 225 -7.96 20.39 24.57
N THR A 226 -8.16 20.66 23.25
CA THR A 226 -8.40 19.60 22.26
C THR A 226 -7.10 18.87 21.91
N GLU A 227 -6.00 19.60 21.74
CA GLU A 227 -4.70 19.06 21.37
C GLU A 227 -3.60 19.70 22.25
N PRO A 228 -3.22 19.03 23.36
CA PRO A 228 -2.30 19.61 24.35
C PRO A 228 -0.94 20.04 23.79
N LEU A 229 -0.43 19.34 22.76
CA LEU A 229 0.84 19.70 22.12
C LEU A 229 0.74 21.02 21.36
N VAL A 230 -0.42 21.32 20.77
CA VAL A 230 -0.68 22.58 20.08
C VAL A 230 -0.79 23.70 21.10
N ASP A 231 -1.52 23.48 22.21
CA ASP A 231 -1.71 24.46 23.26
C ASP A 231 -0.37 24.87 23.87
N LEU A 232 0.47 23.88 24.22
CA LEU A 232 1.82 24.11 24.73
C LEU A 232 2.69 24.89 23.72
N ALA A 233 2.64 24.53 22.47
CA ALA A 233 3.43 25.20 21.43
C ALA A 233 2.98 26.66 21.21
N LEU A 234 1.69 26.98 21.37
CA LEU A 234 1.17 28.33 21.31
C LEU A 234 1.66 29.19 22.49
N GLU A 235 1.75 28.61 23.67
CA GLU A 235 2.31 29.27 24.86
C GLU A 235 3.82 29.50 24.69
N GLU A 236 4.59 28.46 24.35
CA GLU A 236 6.03 28.54 24.20
C GLU A 236 6.50 29.51 23.09
N SER A 237 5.71 29.64 22.03
CA SER A 237 5.99 30.57 20.93
C SER A 237 5.54 32.01 21.23
N GLY A 238 4.87 32.27 22.34
CA GLY A 238 4.32 33.59 22.69
C GLY A 238 3.15 34.04 21.79
N ILE A 239 2.59 33.12 20.99
CA ILE A 239 1.44 33.42 20.12
C ILE A 239 0.18 33.65 20.97
N ALA A 240 0.07 32.94 22.08
CA ALA A 240 -1.05 33.06 22.98
C ALA A 240 -1.31 34.50 23.46
N GLU A 241 -0.26 35.30 23.64
CA GLU A 241 -0.31 36.67 24.12
C GLU A 241 -0.54 37.71 23.00
N GLN A 242 -0.46 37.30 21.72
CA GLN A 242 -0.52 38.23 20.59
C GLN A 242 -1.96 38.61 20.20
N HIS A 243 -2.94 37.85 20.65
CA HIS A 243 -4.33 37.99 20.24
C HIS A 243 -5.25 38.13 21.46
N ASP A 244 -6.36 38.87 21.26
CA ASP A 244 -7.38 39.03 22.29
C ASP A 244 -8.33 37.81 22.37
N ALA A 245 -9.15 37.79 23.42
CA ALA A 245 -10.12 36.71 23.61
C ALA A 245 -11.18 36.63 22.49
N GLY A 246 -11.47 37.74 21.82
CA GLY A 246 -12.42 37.79 20.70
C GLY A 246 -11.85 37.04 19.49
N TRP A 247 -10.58 37.24 19.20
CA TRP A 247 -9.88 36.53 18.13
C TRP A 247 -9.81 35.03 18.40
N TRP A 248 -9.45 34.63 19.62
CA TRP A 248 -9.34 33.21 20.00
C TRP A 248 -10.69 32.46 19.87
N ASN A 249 -11.79 33.12 20.09
CA ASN A 249 -13.12 32.53 19.93
C ASN A 249 -13.52 32.31 18.45
N ALA A 250 -12.87 33.02 17.53
CA ALA A 250 -13.13 32.93 16.09
C ALA A 250 -12.00 32.22 15.33
N ALA A 251 -10.87 31.99 15.97
CA ALA A 251 -9.71 31.36 15.36
C ALA A 251 -10.01 29.94 14.84
N THR A 252 -9.53 29.63 13.68
CA THR A 252 -9.69 28.34 13.05
C THR A 252 -8.43 27.48 13.22
N TRP A 253 -8.58 26.18 13.17
CA TRP A 253 -7.44 25.26 13.19
C TRP A 253 -6.45 25.50 12.05
N PHE A 254 -6.91 26.01 10.90
CA PHE A 254 -6.03 26.40 9.80
C PHE A 254 -5.16 27.62 10.14
N GLU A 255 -5.73 28.61 10.82
CA GLU A 255 -4.97 29.79 11.26
C GLU A 255 -3.95 29.42 12.32
N ILE A 256 -4.32 28.58 13.28
CA ILE A 256 -3.40 28.03 14.29
C ILE A 256 -2.23 27.28 13.63
N ARG A 257 -2.54 26.42 12.65
CA ARG A 257 -1.51 25.74 11.85
C ARG A 257 -0.53 26.72 11.21
N ASP A 258 -1.07 27.74 10.55
CA ASP A 258 -0.25 28.69 9.79
C ASP A 258 0.64 29.51 10.72
N MET A 259 0.13 29.95 11.87
CA MET A 259 0.93 30.66 12.89
C MET A 259 2.04 29.80 13.48
N LEU A 260 1.74 28.56 13.86
CA LEU A 260 2.74 27.63 14.37
C LEU A 260 3.79 27.27 13.33
N HIS A 261 3.39 27.17 12.06
CA HIS A 261 4.32 26.96 10.96
C HIS A 261 5.28 28.14 10.82
N MET A 262 4.76 29.38 10.86
CA MET A 262 5.58 30.59 10.80
C MET A 262 6.51 30.73 12.01
N ALA A 263 6.10 30.26 13.17
CA ALA A 263 6.93 30.20 14.37
C ALA A 263 8.00 29.08 14.33
N GLY A 264 7.98 28.23 13.30
CA GLY A 264 8.95 27.13 13.12
C GLY A 264 8.60 25.86 13.87
N ASN A 265 7.46 25.80 14.56
CA ASN A 265 7.03 24.60 15.27
C ASN A 265 6.21 23.69 14.32
N ILE A 266 6.92 23.00 13.42
CA ILE A 266 6.31 22.13 12.41
C ILE A 266 5.51 20.97 13.01
N PRO A 267 5.98 20.26 14.08
CA PRO A 267 5.19 19.17 14.66
C PRO A 267 3.83 19.61 15.20
N ALA A 268 3.77 20.73 15.92
CA ALA A 268 2.51 21.27 16.42
C ALA A 268 1.62 21.79 15.28
N ALA A 269 2.20 22.41 14.27
CA ALA A 269 1.47 22.85 13.08
C ALA A 269 0.85 21.68 12.32
N GLN A 270 1.53 20.55 12.21
CA GLN A 270 0.96 19.31 11.64
C GLN A 270 -0.22 18.80 12.44
N ARG A 271 -0.14 18.83 13.77
CA ARG A 271 -1.26 18.44 14.65
C ARG A 271 -2.47 19.34 14.43
N ALA A 272 -2.25 20.67 14.40
CA ALA A 272 -3.30 21.62 14.10
C ALA A 272 -3.95 21.39 12.72
N HIS A 273 -3.14 21.02 11.72
CA HIS A 273 -3.63 20.67 10.40
C HIS A 273 -4.60 19.49 10.42
N TYR A 274 -4.26 18.42 11.13
CA TYR A 274 -5.13 17.24 11.23
C TYR A 274 -6.44 17.53 11.97
N GLN A 275 -6.44 18.44 12.95
CA GLN A 275 -7.66 18.87 13.64
C GLN A 275 -8.62 19.64 12.72
N ALA A 276 -8.10 20.27 11.66
CA ALA A 276 -8.92 21.00 10.69
C ALA A 276 -9.66 20.11 9.68
N MET A 277 -9.27 18.82 9.56
CA MET A 277 -9.81 17.92 8.54
C MET A 277 -11.20 17.40 8.86
N PRO A 278 -12.04 17.09 7.83
CA PRO A 278 -13.33 16.45 8.04
C PRO A 278 -13.21 15.11 8.78
N LEU A 279 -14.26 14.66 9.44
CA LEU A 279 -14.31 13.37 10.11
C LEU A 279 -15.36 12.46 9.48
N LEU A 280 -15.16 11.15 9.56
CA LEU A 280 -16.11 10.15 9.04
C LEU A 280 -17.51 10.31 9.68
N ALA A 281 -17.57 10.62 10.97
CA ALA A 281 -18.82 10.84 11.69
C ALA A 281 -19.68 11.99 11.12
N GLU A 282 -19.08 12.92 10.39
CA GLU A 282 -19.78 14.07 9.82
C GLU A 282 -20.35 13.78 8.44
N MET A 283 -19.91 12.71 7.80
CA MET A 283 -20.33 12.38 6.43
C MET A 283 -21.81 12.06 6.34
N SER A 284 -22.38 11.38 7.32
CA SER A 284 -23.81 11.05 7.34
C SER A 284 -24.68 12.28 7.41
N ALA A 285 -24.27 13.30 8.16
CA ALA A 285 -24.99 14.57 8.26
C ALA A 285 -24.99 15.35 6.93
N LEU A 286 -23.86 15.31 6.21
CA LEU A 286 -23.72 15.99 4.91
C LEU A 286 -24.59 15.36 3.81
N LEU A 287 -24.90 14.07 3.88
CA LEU A 287 -25.80 13.39 2.93
C LEU A 287 -27.21 14.01 2.89
N GLY A 288 -27.64 14.67 3.97
CA GLY A 288 -28.93 15.37 4.05
C GLY A 288 -28.95 16.71 3.31
N GLN A 289 -27.83 17.23 2.86
CA GLN A 289 -27.79 18.56 2.25
C GLN A 289 -28.40 18.59 0.83
N PRO A 290 -29.03 19.72 0.43
CA PRO A 290 -29.67 19.87 -0.88
C PRO A 290 -28.74 19.58 -2.04
N SER A 291 -27.47 19.98 -1.93
CA SER A 291 -26.46 19.75 -2.98
C SER A 291 -26.21 18.28 -3.34
N ILE A 292 -26.40 17.36 -2.39
CA ILE A 292 -26.34 15.93 -2.64
C ILE A 292 -27.68 15.42 -3.18
N ARG A 293 -28.79 15.87 -2.60
CA ARG A 293 -30.15 15.52 -3.03
C ARG A 293 -30.47 15.99 -4.45
N ASP A 294 -29.99 17.17 -4.84
CA ASP A 294 -30.24 17.73 -6.17
C ASP A 294 -29.52 16.96 -7.28
N VAL A 295 -28.32 16.47 -7.01
CA VAL A 295 -27.59 15.58 -7.95
C VAL A 295 -28.37 14.29 -8.17
N PHE A 296 -29.02 13.78 -7.15
CA PHE A 296 -29.87 12.57 -7.22
C PHE A 296 -31.24 12.84 -7.83
N GLY A 297 -31.84 13.98 -7.51
CA GLY A 297 -33.14 14.37 -8.02
C GLY A 297 -33.19 14.59 -9.54
N THR A 298 -32.03 14.85 -10.17
CA THR A 298 -31.92 14.92 -11.64
C THR A 298 -31.78 13.57 -12.30
N VAL A 299 -31.32 12.53 -11.56
CA VAL A 299 -31.05 11.19 -12.12
C VAL A 299 -32.21 10.23 -11.93
N GLN A 300 -33.00 10.36 -10.85
CA GLN A 300 -34.14 9.45 -10.62
C GLN A 300 -35.32 10.11 -9.91
N ARG A 301 -36.50 10.01 -10.53
CA ARG A 301 -37.79 10.38 -9.96
C ARG A 301 -38.43 9.24 -9.13
N ASP A 302 -37.69 8.16 -8.85
CA ASP A 302 -38.20 6.99 -8.15
C ASP A 302 -37.67 6.90 -6.72
N ASN A 303 -38.46 6.34 -5.80
CA ASN A 303 -38.15 6.09 -4.40
C ASN A 303 -36.83 5.31 -4.15
N SER A 304 -36.23 4.76 -5.21
CA SER A 304 -34.93 4.07 -5.14
C SER A 304 -33.75 4.98 -4.77
N ALA A 305 -33.80 6.29 -5.05
CA ALA A 305 -32.73 7.22 -4.70
C ALA A 305 -32.67 7.50 -3.18
N GLU A 306 -33.83 7.65 -2.54
CA GLU A 306 -33.87 7.80 -1.07
C GLU A 306 -33.39 6.53 -0.36
N LEU A 307 -33.76 5.37 -0.87
CA LEU A 307 -33.28 4.10 -0.33
C LEU A 307 -31.75 3.97 -0.44
N LEU A 308 -31.16 4.42 -1.52
CA LEU A 308 -29.71 4.40 -1.70
C LEU A 308 -28.99 5.37 -0.76
N LEU A 309 -29.50 6.57 -0.57
CA LEU A 309 -28.93 7.52 0.39
C LEU A 309 -29.03 7.00 1.83
N ASP A 310 -30.15 6.37 2.20
CA ASP A 310 -30.31 5.75 3.52
C ASP A 310 -29.38 4.54 3.71
N TYR A 311 -29.16 3.78 2.65
CA TYR A 311 -28.19 2.69 2.67
C TYR A 311 -26.76 3.21 2.89
N ILE A 312 -26.34 4.22 2.13
CA ILE A 312 -25.01 4.84 2.28
C ILE A 312 -24.87 5.45 3.68
N ARG A 313 -25.91 6.16 4.18
CA ARG A 313 -25.90 6.73 5.53
C ARG A 313 -25.66 5.64 6.58
N ARG A 314 -26.45 4.57 6.56
CA ARG A 314 -26.28 3.45 7.50
C ARG A 314 -24.93 2.80 7.41
N ALA A 315 -24.40 2.62 6.20
CA ALA A 315 -23.09 2.04 5.99
C ALA A 315 -21.96 2.92 6.55
N LEU A 316 -22.07 4.25 6.42
CA LEU A 316 -21.10 5.19 6.97
C LEU A 316 -21.18 5.26 8.50
N ASP A 317 -22.39 5.29 9.07
CA ASP A 317 -22.61 5.29 10.52
C ASP A 317 -22.10 3.98 11.15
N GLN A 318 -22.36 2.84 10.51
CA GLN A 318 -21.84 1.55 10.94
C GLN A 318 -20.32 1.48 10.77
N GLY A 319 -19.79 1.98 9.67
CA GLY A 319 -18.35 2.06 9.44
C GLY A 319 -17.65 2.93 10.49
N HIS A 320 -18.25 4.02 10.93
CA HIS A 320 -17.75 4.82 12.04
C HIS A 320 -17.75 4.04 13.37
N SER A 321 -18.79 3.24 13.63
CA SER A 321 -18.89 2.42 14.84
C SER A 321 -17.94 1.22 14.83
N ASP A 322 -17.85 0.50 13.69
CA ASP A 322 -17.10 -0.73 13.56
C ASP A 322 -15.59 -0.48 13.36
N TYR A 323 -15.24 0.67 12.79
CA TYR A 323 -13.87 1.07 12.51
C TYR A 323 -13.50 2.43 13.12
N PRO A 324 -13.50 2.56 14.45
CA PRO A 324 -13.17 3.82 15.12
C PRO A 324 -11.78 4.36 14.75
N MET A 325 -10.87 3.47 14.32
CA MET A 325 -9.57 3.85 13.81
C MET A 325 -9.61 4.77 12.57
N MET A 326 -10.73 4.81 11.83
CA MET A 326 -10.90 5.67 10.66
C MET A 326 -11.57 7.01 10.99
N SER A 327 -12.05 7.19 12.20
CA SER A 327 -12.92 8.30 12.60
C SER A 327 -12.26 9.31 13.51
N GLY A 328 -11.06 9.07 13.99
CA GLY A 328 -10.38 9.93 14.96
C GLY A 328 -9.26 10.76 14.36
N CYS A 329 -8.98 11.91 14.99
CA CYS A 329 -7.73 12.62 14.77
C CYS A 329 -6.57 11.77 15.30
N THR A 330 -5.52 11.65 14.49
CA THR A 330 -4.31 10.91 14.86
C THR A 330 -3.67 11.46 16.13
N ARG A 331 -3.60 10.65 17.15
CA ARG A 331 -2.70 10.89 18.28
C ARG A 331 -1.41 10.12 18.02
N PHE A 332 -0.35 10.82 17.68
CA PHE A 332 1.03 10.34 17.70
C PHE A 332 1.91 11.36 18.34
#